data_1521f0e5d88453ce5494d99bda0bfb2c
#
_entry.id   1521f0e5d88453ce5494d99bda0bfb2c
#
_cell.length_a   1.000
_cell.length_b   1.000
_cell.length_c   1.000
_cell.angle_alpha   90.00
_cell.angle_beta   90.00
_cell.angle_gamma   90.00
#
_symmetry.space_group_name_H-M   'P 1'
#
loop_
_entity.id
_entity.type
_entity.pdbx_description
1 polymer ?
#
loop_
_entity_poly.entity_id
_entity_poly.type
_entity_poly.pdbx_seq_one_letter_code
_entity_poly.pdbx_strand_id
1 'polypeptide(L)'
;LYGRTFFNEDGSVCYEEVIEDDSTFYRIGAQVLYTKADLVGYMVKRLNLTADDVVIIDRTTGIGQAILENCGPARVGIVVHADHFSEGGTDDDYILWNNYYEYSFSQTEHIDFYITATDAQNELMRQQFKKYCGKEPQVVTIPVGSLDELKYPDEPRKRHSLITASRLATEKHCDWLVEAVVKAKESVPDISLDIYGKGGDEAKLKRLIERLGCADYVHLMGQQKLDDVYKHYD
;
A
#
# COMPACT_ATOMS: atom_id res chain seq x y z
N LEU A 1 -2.05 -17.36 -27.92
CA LEU A 1 -3.06 -16.30 -27.72
C LEU A 1 -4.02 -16.72 -26.63
N TYR A 2 -4.16 -15.96 -25.60
CA TYR A 2 -5.28 -16.09 -24.65
C TYR A 2 -5.80 -14.71 -24.26
N GLY A 3 -7.01 -14.62 -23.70
CA GLY A 3 -7.58 -13.34 -23.35
C GLY A 3 -8.65 -13.45 -22.30
N ARG A 4 -9.14 -12.29 -21.87
CA ARG A 4 -10.26 -12.14 -20.95
C ARG A 4 -11.29 -11.23 -21.59
N THR A 5 -12.56 -11.61 -21.46
CA THR A 5 -13.68 -10.78 -21.90
C THR A 5 -14.38 -10.20 -20.68
N PHE A 6 -14.56 -8.89 -20.68
CA PHE A 6 -15.25 -8.15 -19.64
C PHE A 6 -16.62 -7.69 -20.17
N PHE A 7 -17.64 -7.86 -19.35
CA PHE A 7 -19.02 -7.61 -19.73
C PHE A 7 -19.61 -6.45 -18.95
N ASN A 8 -20.54 -5.74 -19.59
CA ASN A 8 -21.42 -4.80 -18.93
C ASN A 8 -22.51 -5.55 -18.14
N GLU A 9 -23.26 -4.85 -17.29
CA GLU A 9 -24.35 -5.42 -16.49
C GLU A 9 -25.46 -6.05 -17.36
N ASP A 10 -25.66 -5.53 -18.55
CA ASP A 10 -26.63 -6.06 -19.53
C ASP A 10 -26.13 -7.30 -20.29
N GLY A 11 -24.92 -7.78 -20.00
CA GLY A 11 -24.30 -8.94 -20.65
C GLY A 11 -23.62 -8.63 -21.99
N SER A 12 -23.65 -7.42 -22.48
CA SER A 12 -22.88 -7.02 -23.66
C SER A 12 -21.38 -6.94 -23.34
N VAL A 13 -20.52 -7.13 -24.34
CA VAL A 13 -19.06 -7.04 -24.18
C VAL A 13 -18.66 -5.58 -23.94
N CYS A 14 -18.02 -5.33 -22.81
CA CYS A 14 -17.44 -4.03 -22.47
C CYS A 14 -16.11 -3.85 -23.20
N TYR A 15 -15.16 -4.75 -22.95
CA TYR A 15 -13.88 -4.82 -23.64
C TYR A 15 -13.29 -6.24 -23.54
N GLU A 16 -12.31 -6.50 -24.40
CA GLU A 16 -11.50 -7.71 -24.37
C GLU A 16 -10.04 -7.35 -24.08
N GLU A 17 -9.42 -8.08 -23.15
CA GLU A 17 -7.97 -8.09 -22.97
C GLU A 17 -7.39 -9.25 -23.76
N VAL A 18 -6.49 -8.98 -24.69
CA VAL A 18 -5.86 -9.97 -25.55
C VAL A 18 -4.37 -10.03 -25.25
N ILE A 19 -3.88 -11.23 -24.98
CA ILE A 19 -2.47 -11.47 -24.69
C ILE A 19 -1.90 -12.32 -25.82
N GLU A 20 -0.95 -11.77 -26.55
CA GLU A 20 -0.28 -12.40 -27.67
C GLU A 20 1.23 -12.24 -27.47
N ASP A 21 1.92 -13.38 -27.39
CA ASP A 21 3.32 -13.45 -26.98
C ASP A 21 3.53 -12.67 -25.65
N ASP A 22 4.42 -11.72 -25.59
CA ASP A 22 4.67 -10.89 -24.40
C ASP A 22 3.92 -9.54 -24.43
N SER A 23 2.95 -9.39 -25.33
CA SER A 23 2.20 -8.14 -25.52
C SER A 23 0.76 -8.28 -25.06
N THR A 24 0.26 -7.24 -24.37
CA THR A 24 -1.15 -7.14 -23.98
C THR A 24 -1.76 -5.92 -24.66
N PHE A 25 -2.89 -6.12 -25.32
CA PHE A 25 -3.69 -5.03 -25.88
C PHE A 25 -5.17 -5.22 -25.56
N TYR A 26 -5.94 -4.17 -25.75
CA TYR A 26 -7.36 -4.13 -25.39
C TYR A 26 -8.20 -3.80 -26.61
N ARG A 27 -9.33 -4.46 -26.76
CA ARG A 27 -10.26 -4.25 -27.86
C ARG A 27 -11.61 -3.79 -27.34
N ILE A 28 -12.12 -2.68 -27.87
CA ILE A 28 -13.43 -2.12 -27.54
C ILE A 28 -14.19 -1.90 -28.84
N GLY A 29 -15.09 -2.83 -29.18
CA GLY A 29 -15.70 -2.85 -30.50
C GLY A 29 -14.64 -2.93 -31.62
N ALA A 30 -14.58 -1.95 -32.49
CA ALA A 30 -13.59 -1.85 -33.57
C ALA A 30 -12.27 -1.15 -33.17
N GLN A 31 -12.21 -0.56 -31.98
CA GLN A 31 -11.03 0.16 -31.51
C GLN A 31 -10.05 -0.77 -30.82
N VAL A 32 -8.76 -0.61 -31.08
CA VAL A 32 -7.66 -1.31 -30.38
C VAL A 32 -6.85 -0.30 -29.59
N LEU A 33 -6.60 -0.62 -28.33
CA LEU A 33 -5.78 0.17 -27.40
C LEU A 33 -4.59 -0.71 -27.01
N TYR A 34 -3.38 -0.18 -27.13
CA TYR A 34 -2.16 -0.99 -27.05
C TYR A 34 -1.55 -1.07 -25.66
N THR A 35 -2.01 -0.24 -24.73
CA THR A 35 -1.51 -0.23 -23.35
C THR A 35 -2.65 -0.16 -22.34
N LYS A 36 -2.36 -0.55 -21.11
CA LYS A 36 -3.29 -0.35 -19.99
C LYS A 36 -3.57 1.14 -19.75
N ALA A 37 -2.59 2.00 -19.97
CA ALA A 37 -2.76 3.44 -19.84
C ALA A 37 -3.77 3.98 -20.87
N ASP A 38 -3.70 3.51 -22.13
CA ASP A 38 -4.69 3.89 -23.17
C ASP A 38 -6.11 3.47 -22.77
N LEU A 39 -6.25 2.24 -22.24
CA LEU A 39 -7.54 1.76 -21.74
C LEU A 39 -8.08 2.64 -20.60
N VAL A 40 -7.24 2.95 -19.62
CA VAL A 40 -7.63 3.82 -18.50
C VAL A 40 -7.99 5.20 -18.99
N GLY A 41 -7.19 5.83 -19.84
CA GLY A 41 -7.49 7.13 -20.43
C GLY A 41 -8.83 7.13 -21.21
N TYR A 42 -9.06 6.09 -22.01
CA TYR A 42 -10.33 5.91 -22.72
C TYR A 42 -11.51 5.83 -21.75
N MET A 43 -11.38 5.04 -20.69
CA MET A 43 -12.45 4.89 -19.68
C MET A 43 -12.72 6.19 -18.93
N VAL A 44 -11.66 6.85 -18.44
CA VAL A 44 -11.78 8.12 -17.71
C VAL A 44 -12.46 9.20 -18.57
N LYS A 45 -12.06 9.32 -19.83
CA LYS A 45 -12.68 10.28 -20.76
C LYS A 45 -14.18 10.04 -20.94
N ARG A 46 -14.64 8.80 -20.90
CA ARG A 46 -16.06 8.45 -21.03
C ARG A 46 -16.90 8.74 -19.80
N LEU A 47 -16.28 8.98 -18.64
CA LEU A 47 -17.00 9.41 -17.45
C LEU A 47 -17.58 10.82 -17.60
N ASN A 48 -17.11 11.61 -18.59
CA ASN A 48 -17.52 12.98 -18.83
C ASN A 48 -17.52 13.83 -17.55
N LEU A 49 -16.43 13.74 -16.81
CA LEU A 49 -16.25 14.39 -15.51
C LEU A 49 -16.37 15.92 -15.64
N THR A 50 -16.92 16.55 -14.61
CA THR A 50 -17.18 17.98 -14.51
C THR A 50 -16.37 18.60 -13.37
N ALA A 51 -16.45 19.91 -13.20
CA ALA A 51 -15.80 20.62 -12.09
C ALA A 51 -16.41 20.28 -10.70
N ASP A 52 -17.56 19.64 -10.67
CA ASP A 52 -18.20 19.18 -9.42
C ASP A 52 -17.69 17.78 -8.99
N ASP A 53 -16.96 17.11 -9.88
CA ASP A 53 -16.41 15.78 -9.62
C ASP A 53 -15.03 15.86 -8.98
N VAL A 54 -14.68 14.83 -8.21
CA VAL A 54 -13.35 14.65 -7.62
C VAL A 54 -12.80 13.28 -8.00
N VAL A 55 -11.63 13.26 -8.59
CA VAL A 55 -10.89 12.04 -8.91
C VAL A 55 -9.84 11.81 -7.84
N ILE A 56 -9.93 10.73 -7.09
CA ILE A 56 -8.91 10.33 -6.13
C ILE A 56 -8.12 9.18 -6.73
N ILE A 57 -6.82 9.38 -6.91
CA ILE A 57 -5.91 8.38 -7.45
C ILE A 57 -5.18 7.72 -6.29
N ASP A 58 -5.51 6.46 -6.02
CA ASP A 58 -4.93 5.68 -4.95
C ASP A 58 -3.48 5.26 -5.25
N ARG A 59 -3.19 4.97 -6.53
CA ARG A 59 -1.84 4.66 -7.03
C ARG A 59 -1.68 5.18 -8.45
N THR A 60 -0.60 5.91 -8.70
CA THR A 60 -0.35 6.55 -10.00
C THR A 60 0.50 5.73 -10.96
N THR A 61 1.16 4.68 -10.49
CA THR A 61 2.14 3.90 -11.27
C THR A 61 1.53 3.36 -12.56
N GLY A 62 2.05 3.81 -13.69
CA GLY A 62 1.67 3.35 -15.03
C GLY A 62 0.32 3.84 -15.56
N ILE A 63 -0.48 4.57 -14.75
CA ILE A 63 -1.81 5.07 -15.15
C ILE A 63 -2.03 6.56 -14.80
N GLY A 64 -1.19 7.15 -13.96
CA GLY A 64 -1.38 8.51 -13.47
C GLY A 64 -1.47 9.53 -14.59
N GLN A 65 -0.59 9.46 -15.58
CA GLN A 65 -0.63 10.32 -16.77
C GLN A 65 -1.95 10.19 -17.53
N ALA A 66 -2.37 8.97 -17.80
CA ALA A 66 -3.59 8.72 -18.56
C ALA A 66 -4.84 9.29 -17.83
N ILE A 67 -4.85 9.26 -16.49
CA ILE A 67 -5.95 9.86 -15.72
C ILE A 67 -5.88 11.38 -15.79
N LEU A 68 -4.73 12.00 -15.49
CA LEU A 68 -4.57 13.44 -15.47
C LEU A 68 -4.90 14.10 -16.83
N GLU A 69 -4.49 13.47 -17.93
CA GLU A 69 -4.78 13.97 -19.28
C GLU A 69 -6.25 13.84 -19.70
N ASN A 70 -7.03 12.99 -19.02
CA ASN A 70 -8.41 12.68 -19.44
C ASN A 70 -9.49 12.98 -18.38
N CYS A 71 -9.12 13.45 -17.18
CA CYS A 71 -10.09 13.77 -16.12
C CYS A 71 -10.85 15.11 -16.35
N GLY A 72 -10.51 15.83 -17.41
CA GLY A 72 -11.19 17.08 -17.74
C GLY A 72 -11.07 18.14 -16.63
N PRO A 73 -12.15 18.86 -16.28
CA PRO A 73 -12.12 19.88 -15.25
C PRO A 73 -12.31 19.35 -13.81
N ALA A 74 -12.35 18.04 -13.61
CA ALA A 74 -12.50 17.44 -12.27
C ALA A 74 -11.29 17.75 -11.39
N ARG A 75 -11.53 17.94 -10.10
CA ARG A 75 -10.46 18.09 -9.13
C ARG A 75 -9.76 16.77 -8.90
N VAL A 76 -8.43 16.81 -8.73
CA VAL A 76 -7.62 15.60 -8.59
C VAL A 76 -6.91 15.57 -7.24
N GLY A 77 -7.08 14.46 -6.52
CA GLY A 77 -6.36 14.12 -5.30
C GLY A 77 -5.51 12.87 -5.45
N ILE A 78 -4.34 12.87 -4.82
CA ILE A 78 -3.40 11.73 -4.82
C ILE A 78 -3.25 11.19 -3.41
N VAL A 79 -3.40 9.86 -3.25
CA VAL A 79 -3.15 9.20 -1.95
C VAL A 79 -1.70 8.72 -1.87
N VAL A 80 -1.03 9.09 -0.78
CA VAL A 80 0.35 8.74 -0.50
C VAL A 80 0.38 7.72 0.64
N HIS A 81 0.49 6.43 0.29
CA HIS A 81 0.38 5.30 1.23
C HIS A 81 1.69 4.87 1.89
N ALA A 82 2.83 5.22 1.30
CA ALA A 82 4.15 4.75 1.73
C ALA A 82 5.13 5.91 1.80
N ASP A 83 6.38 5.60 2.13
CA ASP A 83 7.45 6.59 2.06
C ASP A 83 7.47 7.22 0.67
N HIS A 84 7.35 8.53 0.62
CA HIS A 84 7.22 9.27 -0.62
C HIS A 84 8.57 9.64 -1.24
N PHE A 85 9.67 9.38 -0.55
CA PHE A 85 11.05 9.62 -1.01
C PHE A 85 12.00 8.56 -0.45
N SER A 86 13.23 8.53 -0.94
CA SER A 86 14.32 7.68 -0.45
C SER A 86 15.31 8.51 0.36
N GLU A 87 15.47 8.24 1.66
CA GLU A 87 16.45 8.92 2.51
C GLU A 87 17.88 8.72 1.99
N GLY A 88 18.25 7.50 1.63
CA GLY A 88 19.58 7.17 1.11
C GLY A 88 19.90 7.74 -0.28
N GLY A 89 18.87 8.22 -1.00
CA GLY A 89 19.02 8.85 -2.32
C GLY A 89 18.74 10.35 -2.30
N THR A 90 18.63 10.96 -1.12
CA THR A 90 18.30 12.37 -0.93
C THR A 90 19.44 13.08 -0.20
N ASP A 91 19.82 14.29 -0.63
CA ASP A 91 20.81 15.14 -0.01
C ASP A 91 20.30 16.59 0.12
N ASP A 92 21.19 17.56 0.34
CA ASP A 92 20.79 18.96 0.54
C ASP A 92 20.25 19.63 -0.72
N ASP A 93 20.65 19.18 -1.89
CA ASP A 93 20.33 19.78 -3.19
C ASP A 93 19.32 18.98 -4.01
N TYR A 94 19.15 17.68 -3.71
CA TYR A 94 18.37 16.76 -4.49
C TYR A 94 17.50 15.83 -3.61
N ILE A 95 16.29 15.56 -4.05
CA ILE A 95 15.40 14.55 -3.46
C ILE A 95 15.08 13.46 -4.46
N LEU A 96 15.31 12.21 -4.06
CA LEU A 96 14.87 11.04 -4.82
C LEU A 96 13.44 10.67 -4.41
N TRP A 97 12.48 11.13 -5.19
CA TRP A 97 11.09 10.74 -4.99
C TRP A 97 10.89 9.24 -5.21
N ASN A 98 9.99 8.65 -4.48
CA ASN A 98 9.60 7.26 -4.71
C ASN A 98 8.89 7.13 -6.06
N ASN A 99 9.29 6.14 -6.86
CA ASN A 99 8.78 5.88 -8.21
C ASN A 99 7.25 5.79 -8.29
N TYR A 100 6.58 5.42 -7.19
CA TYR A 100 5.12 5.36 -7.15
C TYR A 100 4.46 6.75 -7.25
N TYR A 101 5.18 7.82 -6.89
CA TYR A 101 4.63 9.17 -6.80
C TYR A 101 5.36 10.19 -7.67
N GLU A 102 6.56 9.87 -8.18
CA GLU A 102 7.42 10.79 -8.91
C GLU A 102 6.68 11.55 -10.02
N TYR A 103 5.92 10.84 -10.84
CA TYR A 103 5.13 11.48 -11.89
C TYR A 103 4.14 12.51 -11.31
N SER A 104 3.35 12.12 -10.31
CA SER A 104 2.37 13.02 -9.68
C SER A 104 3.03 14.23 -9.05
N PHE A 105 4.19 14.05 -8.42
CA PHE A 105 4.93 15.13 -7.78
C PHE A 105 5.55 16.10 -8.80
N SER A 106 5.81 15.65 -10.02
CA SER A 106 6.21 16.52 -11.13
C SER A 106 5.04 17.34 -11.70
N GLN A 107 3.80 16.90 -11.50
CA GLN A 107 2.57 17.49 -12.05
C GLN A 107 1.74 18.27 -11.01
N THR A 108 2.38 18.88 -10.02
CA THR A 108 1.70 19.55 -8.89
C THR A 108 0.69 20.63 -9.31
N GLU A 109 0.86 21.27 -10.45
CA GLU A 109 -0.09 22.25 -11.00
C GLU A 109 -1.41 21.64 -11.51
N HIS A 110 -1.46 20.34 -11.72
CA HIS A 110 -2.64 19.60 -12.15
C HIS A 110 -3.27 18.77 -11.03
N ILE A 111 -2.75 18.92 -9.79
CA ILE A 111 -3.20 18.18 -8.62
C ILE A 111 -3.67 19.16 -7.56
N ASP A 112 -4.93 19.04 -7.17
CA ASP A 112 -5.55 19.97 -6.22
C ASP A 112 -5.10 19.68 -4.78
N PHE A 113 -4.90 18.41 -4.43
CA PHE A 113 -4.48 18.03 -3.08
C PHE A 113 -3.81 16.65 -3.03
N TYR A 114 -2.99 16.46 -1.98
CA TYR A 114 -2.43 15.16 -1.61
C TYR A 114 -3.02 14.70 -0.29
N ILE A 115 -3.21 13.39 -0.14
CA ILE A 115 -3.70 12.76 1.09
C ILE A 115 -2.56 11.92 1.68
N THR A 116 -2.17 12.22 2.91
CA THR A 116 -1.18 11.45 3.67
C THR A 116 -1.85 10.72 4.84
N ALA A 117 -1.25 9.63 5.30
CA ALA A 117 -1.79 8.83 6.39
C ALA A 117 -1.52 9.44 7.79
N THR A 118 -0.50 10.29 7.93
CA THR A 118 -0.07 10.87 9.21
C THR A 118 0.29 12.34 9.08
N ASP A 119 0.14 13.09 10.18
CA ASP A 119 0.56 14.49 10.23
C ASP A 119 2.07 14.65 10.06
N ALA A 120 2.87 13.71 10.55
CA ALA A 120 4.31 13.72 10.36
C ALA A 120 4.70 13.62 8.87
N GLN A 121 4.02 12.74 8.11
CA GLN A 121 4.24 12.63 6.67
C GLN A 121 3.76 13.89 5.93
N ASN A 122 2.63 14.45 6.32
CA ASN A 122 2.10 15.71 5.78
C ASN A 122 3.13 16.84 5.92
N GLU A 123 3.59 17.09 7.13
CA GLU A 123 4.55 18.15 7.43
C GLU A 123 5.88 17.96 6.68
N LEU A 124 6.43 16.74 6.72
CA LEU A 124 7.65 16.41 6.00
C LEU A 124 7.51 16.62 4.49
N MET A 125 6.42 16.16 3.90
CA MET A 125 6.14 16.29 2.48
C MET A 125 6.05 17.77 2.07
N ARG A 126 5.37 18.61 2.84
CA ARG A 126 5.27 20.07 2.58
C ARG A 126 6.63 20.76 2.63
N GLN A 127 7.44 20.45 3.65
CA GLN A 127 8.80 20.98 3.79
C GLN A 127 9.68 20.60 2.59
N GLN A 128 9.60 19.35 2.16
CA GLN A 128 10.38 18.84 1.02
C GLN A 128 9.92 19.47 -0.30
N PHE A 129 8.63 19.61 -0.56
CA PHE A 129 8.14 20.32 -1.74
C PHE A 129 8.61 21.78 -1.77
N LYS A 130 8.60 22.45 -0.62
CA LYS A 130 9.11 23.81 -0.51
C LYS A 130 10.61 23.89 -0.77
N LYS A 131 11.40 22.99 -0.15
CA LYS A 131 12.87 22.96 -0.28
C LYS A 131 13.31 22.63 -1.71
N TYR A 132 12.78 21.54 -2.28
CA TYR A 132 13.32 20.98 -3.53
C TYR A 132 12.58 21.42 -4.78
N CYS A 133 11.32 21.82 -4.67
CA CYS A 133 10.49 22.20 -5.82
C CYS A 133 10.08 23.68 -5.79
N GLY A 134 10.26 24.38 -4.69
CA GLY A 134 9.76 25.75 -4.52
C GLY A 134 8.25 25.87 -4.55
N LYS A 135 7.52 24.77 -4.27
CA LYS A 135 6.06 24.67 -4.33
C LYS A 135 5.47 24.39 -2.95
N GLU A 136 4.24 24.81 -2.73
CA GLU A 136 3.50 24.55 -1.48
C GLU A 136 2.15 23.89 -1.84
N PRO A 137 2.14 22.58 -2.13
CA PRO A 137 0.91 21.85 -2.46
C PRO A 137 -0.03 21.79 -1.24
N GLN A 138 -1.33 21.69 -1.51
CA GLN A 138 -2.29 21.34 -0.46
C GLN A 138 -2.10 19.89 -0.05
N VAL A 139 -1.82 19.63 1.22
CA VAL A 139 -1.70 18.29 1.78
C VAL A 139 -2.69 18.14 2.93
N VAL A 140 -3.46 17.07 2.93
CA VAL A 140 -4.47 16.74 3.93
C VAL A 140 -4.11 15.44 4.60
N THR A 141 -4.22 15.37 5.92
CA THR A 141 -4.03 14.12 6.66
C THR A 141 -5.36 13.40 6.80
N ILE A 142 -5.42 12.17 6.28
CA ILE A 142 -6.54 11.25 6.51
C ILE A 142 -5.93 9.93 6.99
N PRO A 143 -6.04 9.60 8.29
CA PRO A 143 -5.50 8.36 8.84
C PRO A 143 -6.06 7.13 8.13
N VAL A 144 -5.18 6.19 7.80
CA VAL A 144 -5.58 4.91 7.20
C VAL A 144 -6.13 4.02 8.31
N GLY A 145 -7.29 3.47 8.08
CA GLY A 145 -7.94 2.49 8.94
C GLY A 145 -9.42 2.77 9.10
N SER A 146 -10.19 1.72 9.16
CA SER A 146 -11.59 1.74 9.55
C SER A 146 -11.79 0.69 10.63
N LEU A 147 -12.60 1.01 11.63
CA LEU A 147 -13.11 0.07 12.61
C LEU A 147 -14.60 -0.09 12.33
N ASP A 148 -14.99 -1.23 11.83
CA ASP A 148 -16.39 -1.55 11.64
C ASP A 148 -17.08 -1.79 13.00
N GLU A 149 -16.36 -2.43 13.92
CA GLU A 149 -16.84 -2.74 15.26
C GLU A 149 -15.70 -2.72 16.29
N LEU A 150 -15.93 -2.12 17.44
CA LEU A 150 -15.01 -2.19 18.59
C LEU A 150 -15.14 -3.56 19.25
N LYS A 151 -14.06 -4.33 19.25
CA LYS A 151 -14.00 -5.63 19.93
C LYS A 151 -13.18 -5.51 21.21
N TYR A 152 -13.76 -5.98 22.29
CA TYR A 152 -13.10 -6.04 23.60
C TYR A 152 -12.81 -7.49 23.96
N PRO A 153 -11.73 -7.74 24.73
CA PRO A 153 -11.47 -9.09 25.24
C PRO A 153 -12.58 -9.52 26.20
N ASP A 154 -13.06 -10.72 26.03
CA ASP A 154 -14.11 -11.39 26.81
C ASP A 154 -13.52 -12.32 27.90
N GLU A 155 -12.22 -12.59 27.85
CA GLU A 155 -11.50 -13.42 28.82
C GLU A 155 -10.23 -12.72 29.33
N PRO A 156 -9.69 -13.12 30.49
CA PRO A 156 -8.40 -12.63 30.95
C PRO A 156 -7.32 -12.93 29.92
N ARG A 157 -6.63 -11.90 29.47
CA ARG A 157 -5.51 -12.04 28.52
C ARG A 157 -4.32 -12.75 29.15
N LYS A 158 -3.59 -13.51 28.36
CA LYS A 158 -2.36 -14.15 28.80
C LYS A 158 -1.31 -13.05 29.01
N ARG A 159 -0.85 -12.94 30.25
CA ARG A 159 0.17 -11.96 30.62
C ARG A 159 1.47 -12.16 29.83
N HIS A 160 2.13 -11.08 29.46
CA HIS A 160 3.39 -11.06 28.69
C HIS A 160 3.32 -11.84 27.35
N SER A 161 2.13 -11.93 26.76
CA SER A 161 1.97 -12.50 25.41
C SER A 161 2.04 -11.39 24.37
N LEU A 162 2.97 -11.54 23.43
CA LEU A 162 3.15 -10.61 22.33
C LEU A 162 2.55 -11.20 21.05
N ILE A 163 2.01 -10.33 20.22
CA ILE A 163 1.53 -10.71 18.89
C ILE A 163 2.12 -9.76 17.84
N THR A 164 2.47 -10.30 16.69
CA THR A 164 2.67 -9.54 15.47
C THR A 164 1.92 -10.20 14.33
N ALA A 165 1.33 -9.37 13.46
CA ALA A 165 0.57 -9.84 12.31
C ALA A 165 0.95 -9.03 11.08
N SER A 166 1.67 -9.65 10.16
CA SER A 166 2.12 -8.98 8.94
C SER A 166 2.47 -9.99 7.85
N ARG A 167 2.69 -9.50 6.63
CA ARG A 167 3.40 -10.29 5.63
C ARG A 167 4.82 -10.59 6.13
N LEU A 168 5.26 -11.85 6.07
CA LEU A 168 6.60 -12.24 6.49
C LEU A 168 7.61 -11.89 5.39
N ALA A 169 8.08 -10.65 5.42
CA ALA A 169 8.99 -10.07 4.47
C ALA A 169 10.08 -9.27 5.20
N THR A 170 11.24 -9.12 4.57
CA THR A 170 12.44 -8.55 5.18
C THR A 170 12.20 -7.17 5.79
N GLU A 171 11.40 -6.33 5.13
CA GLU A 171 11.04 -5.00 5.61
C GLU A 171 10.16 -4.98 6.87
N LYS A 172 9.68 -6.14 7.33
CA LYS A 172 8.89 -6.26 8.57
C LYS A 172 9.74 -6.62 9.79
N HIS A 173 11.01 -6.93 9.57
CA HIS A 173 12.00 -7.20 10.62
C HIS A 173 11.52 -8.14 11.74
N CYS A 174 10.75 -9.18 11.38
CA CYS A 174 10.30 -10.17 12.35
C CYS A 174 11.48 -10.94 12.99
N ASP A 175 12.63 -11.02 12.32
CA ASP A 175 13.87 -11.57 12.86
C ASP A 175 14.37 -10.74 14.06
N TRP A 176 14.37 -9.43 13.99
CA TRP A 176 14.74 -8.55 15.12
C TRP A 176 13.79 -8.73 16.31
N LEU A 177 12.49 -8.91 16.03
CA LEU A 177 11.49 -9.12 17.07
C LEU A 177 11.76 -10.47 17.79
N VAL A 178 12.07 -11.55 17.07
CA VAL A 178 12.45 -12.85 17.67
C VAL A 178 13.67 -12.68 18.56
N GLU A 179 14.73 -12.03 18.09
CA GLU A 179 15.96 -11.80 18.86
C GLU A 179 15.70 -10.95 20.12
N ALA A 180 14.84 -9.91 20.00
CA ALA A 180 14.45 -9.08 21.12
C ALA A 180 13.68 -9.86 22.19
N VAL A 181 12.77 -10.75 21.80
CA VAL A 181 12.00 -11.58 22.72
C VAL A 181 12.89 -12.60 23.41
N VAL A 182 13.85 -13.21 22.71
CA VAL A 182 14.86 -14.11 23.32
C VAL A 182 15.64 -13.39 24.42
N LYS A 183 16.06 -12.14 24.14
CA LYS A 183 16.76 -11.33 25.16
C LYS A 183 15.84 -10.93 26.32
N ALA A 184 14.60 -10.58 26.04
CA ALA A 184 13.63 -10.20 27.08
C ALA A 184 13.26 -11.37 28.00
N LYS A 185 13.36 -12.62 27.52
CA LYS A 185 13.10 -13.86 28.28
C LYS A 185 13.93 -13.97 29.56
N GLU A 186 15.14 -13.38 29.56
CA GLU A 186 16.02 -13.35 30.73
C GLU A 186 15.40 -12.59 31.92
N SER A 187 14.63 -11.54 31.63
CA SER A 187 14.00 -10.68 32.64
C SER A 187 12.52 -10.94 32.83
N VAL A 188 11.87 -11.54 31.82
CA VAL A 188 10.44 -11.85 31.78
C VAL A 188 10.27 -13.33 31.42
N PRO A 189 10.37 -14.25 32.40
CA PRO A 189 10.43 -15.70 32.14
C PRO A 189 9.18 -16.29 31.48
N ASP A 190 8.04 -15.64 31.58
CA ASP A 190 6.75 -16.04 31.01
C ASP A 190 6.40 -15.33 29.69
N ILE A 191 7.35 -14.56 29.10
CA ILE A 191 7.13 -13.91 27.81
C ILE A 191 6.93 -14.95 26.69
N SER A 192 6.01 -14.68 25.78
CA SER A 192 5.79 -15.46 24.56
C SER A 192 5.50 -14.56 23.38
N LEU A 193 5.76 -15.05 22.17
CA LEU A 193 5.52 -14.33 20.91
C LEU A 193 4.84 -15.24 19.89
N ASP A 194 3.72 -14.80 19.37
CA ASP A 194 3.03 -15.43 18.27
C ASP A 194 3.08 -14.55 17.02
N ILE A 195 3.60 -15.09 15.92
CA ILE A 195 3.82 -14.40 14.64
C ILE A 195 2.81 -14.91 13.63
N TYR A 196 1.86 -14.05 13.25
CA TYR A 196 0.83 -14.35 12.28
C TYR A 196 1.18 -13.79 10.90
N GLY A 197 0.94 -14.58 9.87
CA GLY A 197 1.12 -14.21 8.48
C GLY A 197 1.87 -15.25 7.66
N LYS A 198 2.08 -14.92 6.39
CA LYS A 198 2.87 -15.71 5.42
C LYS A 198 3.77 -14.80 4.61
N GLY A 199 4.86 -15.35 4.06
CA GLY A 199 5.75 -14.60 3.18
C GLY A 199 7.08 -15.30 2.93
N GLY A 200 7.94 -14.64 2.16
CA GLY A 200 9.23 -15.21 1.73
C GLY A 200 10.20 -15.51 2.88
N ASP A 201 10.07 -14.79 4.01
CA ASP A 201 10.96 -14.96 5.17
C ASP A 201 10.54 -16.08 6.13
N GLU A 202 9.41 -16.79 5.88
CA GLU A 202 8.93 -17.85 6.78
C GLU A 202 9.99 -18.91 7.06
N ALA A 203 10.66 -19.41 6.02
CA ALA A 203 11.72 -20.42 6.20
C ALA A 203 12.97 -19.87 6.93
N LYS A 204 13.28 -18.58 6.74
CA LYS A 204 14.36 -17.88 7.45
C LYS A 204 14.03 -17.78 8.93
N LEU A 205 12.82 -17.35 9.27
CA LEU A 205 12.35 -17.22 10.65
C LEU A 205 12.30 -18.58 11.37
N LYS A 206 11.84 -19.63 10.70
CA LYS A 206 11.83 -20.98 11.27
C LYS A 206 13.24 -21.43 11.67
N ARG A 207 14.22 -21.28 10.78
CA ARG A 207 15.63 -21.59 11.07
C ARG A 207 16.20 -20.72 12.19
N LEU A 208 15.79 -19.45 12.29
CA LEU A 208 16.22 -18.56 13.37
C LEU A 208 15.70 -19.03 14.73
N ILE A 209 14.42 -19.37 14.83
CA ILE A 209 13.77 -19.87 16.03
C ILE A 209 14.44 -21.17 16.50
N GLU A 210 14.70 -22.11 15.58
CA GLU A 210 15.40 -23.35 15.85
C GLU A 210 16.84 -23.09 16.35
N ARG A 211 17.59 -22.21 15.69
CA ARG A 211 18.97 -21.84 16.05
C ARG A 211 19.07 -21.22 17.44
N LEU A 212 18.08 -20.38 17.80
CA LEU A 212 18.03 -19.70 19.10
C LEU A 212 17.40 -20.56 20.21
N GLY A 213 16.88 -21.76 19.88
CA GLY A 213 16.26 -22.66 20.83
C GLY A 213 15.03 -22.08 21.52
N CYS A 214 14.25 -21.25 20.82
CA CYS A 214 13.13 -20.51 21.42
C CYS A 214 11.75 -21.00 20.94
N ALA A 215 11.67 -22.18 20.34
CA ALA A 215 10.44 -22.72 19.76
C ALA A 215 9.31 -23.04 20.78
N ASP A 216 9.63 -23.06 22.06
CA ASP A 216 8.68 -23.28 23.17
C ASP A 216 7.91 -21.99 23.57
N TYR A 217 8.37 -20.80 23.12
CA TYR A 217 7.72 -19.53 23.43
C TYR A 217 7.65 -18.54 22.26
N VAL A 218 8.18 -18.90 21.08
CA VAL A 218 8.06 -18.13 19.83
C VAL A 218 7.48 -19.00 18.74
N HIS A 219 6.29 -18.66 18.24
CA HIS A 219 5.54 -19.49 17.32
C HIS A 219 5.22 -18.79 16.00
N LEU A 220 5.34 -19.50 14.89
CA LEU A 220 4.83 -19.11 13.58
C LEU A 220 3.42 -19.66 13.42
N MET A 221 2.42 -18.81 13.52
CA MET A 221 0.99 -19.19 13.56
C MET A 221 0.35 -19.30 12.18
N GLY A 222 1.09 -18.93 11.11
CA GLY A 222 0.57 -18.87 9.76
C GLY A 222 -0.46 -17.74 9.57
N GLN A 223 -1.17 -17.77 8.44
CA GLN A 223 -2.17 -16.76 8.12
C GLN A 223 -3.52 -17.13 8.73
N GLN A 224 -4.10 -16.24 9.51
CA GLN A 224 -5.42 -16.39 10.16
C GLN A 224 -6.26 -15.12 10.03
N LYS A 225 -7.56 -15.21 10.32
CA LYS A 225 -8.42 -14.05 10.50
C LYS A 225 -8.11 -13.44 11.87
N LEU A 226 -7.62 -12.21 11.86
CA LEU A 226 -7.09 -11.56 13.06
C LEU A 226 -8.19 -11.05 14.01
N ASP A 227 -9.39 -10.83 13.51
CA ASP A 227 -10.52 -10.31 14.30
C ASP A 227 -10.82 -11.15 15.56
N ASP A 228 -10.64 -12.47 15.47
CA ASP A 228 -10.86 -13.38 16.58
C ASP A 228 -9.59 -13.65 17.40
N VAL A 229 -8.43 -13.25 16.88
CA VAL A 229 -7.14 -13.53 17.47
C VAL A 229 -6.73 -12.45 18.48
N TYR A 230 -6.88 -11.16 18.12
CA TYR A 230 -6.41 -10.03 18.93
C TYR A 230 -6.97 -9.99 20.37
N LYS A 231 -8.18 -10.48 20.58
CA LYS A 231 -8.82 -10.50 21.90
C LYS A 231 -8.11 -11.38 22.96
N HIS A 232 -7.16 -12.22 22.56
CA HIS A 232 -6.44 -13.13 23.45
C HIS A 232 -5.08 -12.58 23.91
N TYR A 233 -4.67 -11.40 23.42
CA TYR A 233 -3.36 -10.81 23.70
C TYR A 233 -3.48 -9.50 24.51
N ASP A 234 -2.38 -9.14 25.21
CA ASP A 234 -2.25 -7.87 25.93
C ASP A 234 -2.01 -6.66 25.02
#